data_6d09247b163318cb20116c1e3cb20711
#
_entry.id   6d09247b163318cb20116c1e3cb20711
#
_cell.length_a   1.000
_cell.length_b   1.000
_cell.length_c   1.000
_cell.angle_alpha   90.00
_cell.angle_beta   90.00
_cell.angle_gamma   90.00
#
_symmetry.space_group_name_H-M   'P 1'
#
loop_
_entity.id
_entity.type
_entity.pdbx_description
1 polymer ?
#
loop_
_entity_poly.entity_id
_entity_poly.type
_entity_poly.pdbx_seq_one_letter_code
_entity_poly.pdbx_strand_id
1 'polypeptide(L)'
;MDLKKIIDKRADAAQYMIDEITHICKDFEKRDPGSKGELQACEYMADVLKNDCGCETAEVESFKENPGSFFGWIYFTISFVLAAVALFFVFPLASVILIVVGLLIAFMEFGVYKKFVDRFFPEKTGHNVTAIKKCSGECKRRIMFNGHPDAAWEWPVNYALGGVGFEGHAIICGVGAIYY
;
A
#
# COMPACT_ATOMS: atom_id res chain seq x y z
N MET A 1 -31.30 6.35 -11.76
CA MET A 1 -29.99 6.71 -12.30
C MET A 1 -30.03 6.34 -13.77
N ASP A 2 -29.84 7.31 -14.66
CA ASP A 2 -29.91 7.10 -16.11
C ASP A 2 -28.51 6.68 -16.61
N LEU A 3 -28.33 5.39 -16.86
CA LEU A 3 -27.08 4.80 -17.37
C LEU A 3 -26.62 5.43 -18.70
N LYS A 4 -27.57 5.87 -19.52
CA LYS A 4 -27.23 6.52 -20.79
C LYS A 4 -26.43 7.79 -20.58
N LYS A 5 -26.79 8.62 -19.61
CA LYS A 5 -26.03 9.84 -19.24
C LYS A 5 -24.60 9.56 -18.80
N ILE A 6 -24.36 8.41 -18.14
CA ILE A 6 -23.01 8.02 -17.71
C ILE A 6 -22.20 7.56 -18.92
N ILE A 7 -22.82 6.78 -19.82
CA ILE A 7 -22.16 6.28 -21.04
C ILE A 7 -21.81 7.43 -21.97
N ASP A 8 -22.70 8.41 -22.11
CA ASP A 8 -22.48 9.59 -22.96
C ASP A 8 -21.32 10.47 -22.47
N LYS A 9 -21.06 10.49 -21.14
CA LYS A 9 -19.95 11.23 -20.52
C LYS A 9 -18.64 10.44 -20.34
N ARG A 10 -18.56 9.23 -20.85
CA ARG A 10 -17.40 8.36 -20.61
C ARG A 10 -16.07 8.93 -21.13
N ALA A 11 -16.10 9.65 -22.28
CA ALA A 11 -14.90 10.24 -22.86
C ALA A 11 -14.39 11.41 -21.99
N ASP A 12 -15.31 12.26 -21.52
CA ASP A 12 -14.98 13.39 -20.65
C ASP A 12 -14.44 12.89 -19.31
N ALA A 13 -15.06 11.83 -18.76
CA ALA A 13 -14.60 11.21 -17.51
C ALA A 13 -13.21 10.55 -17.67
N ALA A 14 -12.95 9.92 -18.82
CA ALA A 14 -11.64 9.34 -19.10
C ALA A 14 -10.56 10.42 -19.23
N GLN A 15 -10.87 11.51 -19.94
CA GLN A 15 -9.94 12.64 -20.06
C GLN A 15 -9.66 13.28 -18.69
N TYR A 16 -10.69 13.53 -17.89
CA TYR A 16 -10.55 14.03 -16.53
C TYR A 16 -9.61 13.13 -15.69
N MET A 17 -9.82 11.80 -15.73
CA MET A 17 -8.94 10.87 -15.00
C MET A 17 -7.48 10.94 -15.47
N ILE A 18 -7.25 11.07 -16.80
CA ILE A 18 -5.90 11.21 -17.36
C ILE A 18 -5.23 12.50 -16.86
N ASP A 19 -5.98 13.59 -16.88
CA ASP A 19 -5.48 14.91 -16.46
C ASP A 19 -5.13 14.92 -14.98
N GLU A 20 -5.99 14.37 -14.11
CA GLU A 20 -5.75 14.23 -12.67
C GLU A 20 -4.53 13.34 -12.35
N ILE A 21 -4.44 12.17 -12.98
CA ILE A 21 -3.29 11.28 -12.81
C ILE A 21 -2.01 11.99 -13.26
N THR A 22 -2.07 12.69 -14.38
CA THR A 22 -0.93 13.42 -14.93
C THR A 22 -0.48 14.52 -13.99
N HIS A 23 -1.43 15.30 -13.44
CA HIS A 23 -1.15 16.35 -12.47
C HIS A 23 -0.49 15.80 -11.22
N ILE A 24 -1.11 14.79 -10.59
CA ILE A 24 -0.57 14.16 -9.38
C ILE A 24 0.83 13.56 -9.60
N CYS A 25 1.09 12.98 -10.78
CA CYS A 25 2.38 12.35 -11.07
C CYS A 25 3.50 13.33 -11.45
N LYS A 26 3.15 14.49 -12.04
CA LYS A 26 4.15 15.45 -12.51
C LYS A 26 4.44 16.58 -11.55
N ASP A 27 3.40 17.06 -10.85
CA ASP A 27 3.47 18.31 -10.12
C ASP A 27 3.71 18.10 -8.62
N PHE A 28 3.50 16.87 -8.11
CA PHE A 28 3.78 16.54 -6.72
C PHE A 28 5.10 15.80 -6.56
N GLU A 29 5.73 15.99 -5.40
CA GLU A 29 6.88 15.20 -4.98
C GLU A 29 6.53 13.72 -4.86
N LYS A 30 7.53 12.85 -4.66
CA LYS A 30 7.28 11.43 -4.39
C LYS A 30 6.34 11.26 -3.23
N ARG A 31 5.31 10.42 -3.43
CA ARG A 31 4.24 10.17 -2.47
C ARG A 31 4.52 8.93 -1.60
N ASP A 32 5.77 8.75 -1.18
CA ASP A 32 6.11 7.67 -0.25
C ASP A 32 5.30 7.85 1.04
N PRO A 33 4.89 6.76 1.73
CA PRO A 33 4.16 6.84 2.99
C PRO A 33 4.83 7.77 4.01
N GLY A 34 4.07 8.72 4.55
CA GLY A 34 4.55 9.74 5.46
C GLY A 34 5.51 10.77 4.84
N SER A 35 5.43 11.01 3.53
CA SER A 35 6.21 12.02 2.82
C SER A 35 5.44 13.34 2.65
N LYS A 36 6.18 14.39 2.27
CA LYS A 36 5.57 15.67 1.90
C LYS A 36 4.69 15.55 0.65
N GLY A 37 5.09 14.72 -0.32
CA GLY A 37 4.30 14.50 -1.54
C GLY A 37 2.98 13.79 -1.26
N GLU A 38 2.92 12.88 -0.28
CA GLU A 38 1.67 12.29 0.19
C GLU A 38 0.74 13.35 0.80
N LEU A 39 1.26 14.21 1.68
CA LEU A 39 0.48 15.32 2.24
C LEU A 39 -0.05 16.26 1.16
N GLN A 40 0.78 16.68 0.21
CA GLN A 40 0.37 17.51 -0.92
C GLN A 40 -0.76 16.88 -1.72
N ALA A 41 -0.66 15.58 -1.99
CA ALA A 41 -1.73 14.84 -2.71
C ALA A 41 -3.02 14.78 -1.88
N CYS A 42 -2.94 14.57 -0.57
CA CYS A 42 -4.09 14.57 0.32
C CYS A 42 -4.76 15.95 0.38
N GLU A 43 -4.00 17.04 0.51
CA GLU A 43 -4.51 18.40 0.52
C GLU A 43 -5.21 18.74 -0.81
N TYR A 44 -4.60 18.40 -1.94
CA TYR A 44 -5.21 18.56 -3.25
C TYR A 44 -6.50 17.76 -3.39
N MET A 45 -6.50 16.48 -3.03
CA MET A 45 -7.71 15.64 -3.09
C MET A 45 -8.83 16.19 -2.21
N ALA A 46 -8.51 16.69 -1.02
CA ALA A 46 -9.50 17.32 -0.14
C ALA A 46 -10.11 18.56 -0.78
N ASP A 47 -9.30 19.37 -1.46
CA ASP A 47 -9.77 20.58 -2.17
C ASP A 47 -10.70 20.21 -3.34
N VAL A 48 -10.31 19.28 -4.20
CA VAL A 48 -11.13 18.78 -5.31
C VAL A 48 -12.45 18.17 -4.81
N LEU A 49 -12.41 17.33 -3.77
CA LEU A 49 -13.59 16.71 -3.20
C LEU A 49 -14.57 17.75 -2.65
N LYS A 50 -14.06 18.82 -2.06
CA LYS A 50 -14.87 19.90 -1.48
C LYS A 50 -15.44 20.83 -2.56
N ASN A 51 -14.58 21.32 -3.45
CA ASN A 51 -14.93 22.38 -4.38
C ASN A 51 -15.54 21.86 -5.68
N ASP A 52 -14.98 20.82 -6.28
CA ASP A 52 -15.45 20.32 -7.58
C ASP A 52 -16.50 19.21 -7.41
N CYS A 53 -16.32 18.33 -6.44
CA CYS A 53 -17.28 17.27 -6.16
C CYS A 53 -18.44 17.71 -5.26
N GLY A 54 -18.32 18.87 -4.59
CA GLY A 54 -19.35 19.43 -3.72
C GLY A 54 -19.64 18.56 -2.48
N CYS A 55 -18.58 18.02 -1.85
CA CYS A 55 -18.69 17.38 -0.55
C CYS A 55 -18.87 18.44 0.55
N GLU A 56 -19.73 18.19 1.53
CA GLU A 56 -19.96 19.10 2.66
C GLU A 56 -18.74 19.15 3.60
N THR A 57 -18.07 18.01 3.73
CA THR A 57 -16.81 17.92 4.47
C THR A 57 -15.76 17.22 3.61
N ALA A 58 -14.53 17.72 3.66
CA ALA A 58 -13.34 17.06 3.12
C ALA A 58 -12.18 17.48 4.04
N GLU A 59 -11.66 16.54 4.79
CA GLU A 59 -10.68 16.77 5.84
C GLU A 59 -9.47 15.85 5.64
N VAL A 60 -8.28 16.41 5.84
CA VAL A 60 -7.03 15.65 5.88
C VAL A 60 -6.79 15.22 7.32
N GLU A 61 -6.73 13.92 7.54
CA GLU A 61 -6.47 13.30 8.85
C GLU A 61 -5.02 12.80 8.90
N SER A 62 -4.33 13.05 10.02
CA SER A 62 -2.98 12.54 10.23
C SER A 62 -2.99 11.37 11.18
N PHE A 63 -2.14 10.38 10.91
CA PHE A 63 -1.94 9.20 11.76
C PHE A 63 -0.47 8.82 11.84
N LYS A 64 -0.12 7.96 12.80
CA LYS A 64 1.24 7.44 12.96
C LYS A 64 1.39 6.09 12.29
N GLU A 65 2.49 5.93 11.58
CA GLU A 65 2.83 4.71 10.86
C GLU A 65 4.34 4.45 10.84
N ASN A 66 4.73 3.21 10.61
CA ASN A 66 6.12 2.80 10.44
C ASN A 66 6.30 2.15 9.06
N PRO A 67 6.33 2.93 7.97
CA PRO A 67 6.26 2.39 6.61
C PRO A 67 7.43 1.46 6.26
N GLY A 68 8.57 1.62 6.92
CA GLY A 68 9.72 0.72 6.76
C GLY A 68 9.45 -0.72 7.21
N SER A 69 8.50 -0.94 8.11
CA SER A 69 8.15 -2.28 8.60
C SER A 69 7.42 -3.13 7.56
N PHE A 70 6.76 -2.50 6.59
CA PHE A 70 5.97 -3.20 5.57
C PHE A 70 6.75 -4.30 4.83
N PHE A 71 8.01 -4.04 4.50
CA PHE A 71 8.97 -5.04 4.02
C PHE A 71 10.04 -5.39 5.05
N GLY A 72 10.06 -4.71 6.17
CA GLY A 72 11.08 -4.85 7.21
C GLY A 72 11.12 -6.24 7.85
N TRP A 73 9.98 -6.92 7.93
CA TRP A 73 9.89 -8.29 8.42
C TRP A 73 10.75 -9.28 7.59
N ILE A 74 11.00 -8.98 6.31
CA ILE A 74 11.85 -9.79 5.43
C ILE A 74 13.28 -9.86 5.98
N TYR A 75 13.82 -8.74 6.47
CA TYR A 75 15.17 -8.72 7.04
C TYR A 75 15.28 -9.62 8.28
N PHE A 76 14.26 -9.63 9.13
CA PHE A 76 14.21 -10.53 10.29
C PHE A 76 14.13 -11.99 9.84
N THR A 77 13.22 -12.31 8.94
CA THR A 77 13.04 -13.68 8.44
C THR A 77 14.31 -14.21 7.77
N ILE A 78 14.94 -13.44 6.87
CA ILE A 78 16.19 -13.82 6.23
C ILE A 78 17.31 -14.00 7.24
N SER A 79 17.43 -13.12 8.25
CA SER A 79 18.45 -13.25 9.28
C SER A 79 18.31 -14.55 10.08
N PHE A 80 17.07 -14.94 10.42
CA PHE A 80 16.81 -16.20 11.10
C PHE A 80 17.13 -17.40 10.21
N VAL A 81 16.80 -17.36 8.92
CA VAL A 81 17.13 -18.42 7.98
C VAL A 81 18.64 -18.56 7.81
N LEU A 82 19.36 -17.47 7.65
CA LEU A 82 20.82 -17.50 7.53
C LEU A 82 21.49 -18.05 8.79
N ALA A 83 21.01 -17.64 9.97
CA ALA A 83 21.48 -18.17 11.24
C ALA A 83 21.16 -19.68 11.38
N ALA A 84 19.99 -20.10 10.92
CA ALA A 84 19.62 -21.51 10.90
C ALA A 84 20.54 -22.36 10.02
N VAL A 85 20.86 -21.87 8.81
CA VAL A 85 21.81 -22.54 7.89
C VAL A 85 23.19 -22.66 8.55
N ALA A 86 23.68 -21.59 9.16
CA ALA A 86 24.99 -21.60 9.82
C ALA A 86 25.07 -22.60 11.00
N LEU A 87 23.96 -22.79 11.74
CA LEU A 87 23.89 -23.67 12.89
C LEU A 87 23.51 -25.12 12.56
N PHE A 88 23.11 -25.40 11.33
CA PHE A 88 22.51 -26.67 10.95
C PHE A 88 23.36 -27.90 11.32
N PHE A 89 24.67 -27.85 11.06
CA PHE A 89 25.56 -28.97 11.31
C PHE A 89 26.05 -29.08 12.77
N VAL A 90 25.94 -28.01 13.55
CA VAL A 90 26.44 -27.97 14.95
C VAL A 90 25.30 -28.09 15.96
N PHE A 91 24.18 -27.40 15.71
CA PHE A 91 23.01 -27.38 16.56
C PHE A 91 21.71 -27.54 15.77
N PRO A 92 21.40 -28.74 15.25
CA PRO A 92 20.24 -28.94 14.35
C PRO A 92 18.90 -28.50 14.95
N LEU A 93 18.69 -28.73 16.24
CA LEU A 93 17.46 -28.32 16.92
C LEU A 93 17.31 -26.80 16.95
N ALA A 94 18.40 -26.07 17.23
CA ALA A 94 18.38 -24.61 17.19
C ALA A 94 18.10 -24.07 15.79
N SER A 95 18.63 -24.73 14.77
CA SER A 95 18.34 -24.41 13.35
C SER A 95 16.86 -24.52 13.05
N VAL A 96 16.21 -25.63 13.42
CA VAL A 96 14.76 -25.81 13.23
C VAL A 96 13.95 -24.73 13.97
N ILE A 97 14.30 -24.42 15.21
CA ILE A 97 13.62 -23.38 16.00
C ILE A 97 13.73 -22.01 15.28
N LEU A 98 14.90 -21.64 14.77
CA LEU A 98 15.10 -20.39 14.07
C LEU A 98 14.28 -20.29 12.77
N ILE A 99 14.17 -21.38 12.01
CA ILE A 99 13.30 -21.42 10.83
C ILE A 99 11.84 -21.20 11.24
N VAL A 100 11.36 -21.91 12.26
CA VAL A 100 9.98 -21.78 12.73
C VAL A 100 9.70 -20.35 13.20
N VAL A 101 10.63 -19.72 13.93
CA VAL A 101 10.49 -18.34 14.39
C VAL A 101 10.46 -17.38 13.19
N GLY A 102 11.34 -17.54 12.21
CA GLY A 102 11.34 -16.73 10.99
C GLY A 102 10.03 -16.82 10.21
N LEU A 103 9.50 -18.03 10.04
CA LEU A 103 8.20 -18.25 9.40
C LEU A 103 7.04 -17.67 10.19
N LEU A 104 7.07 -17.77 11.52
CA LEU A 104 6.05 -17.15 12.38
C LEU A 104 6.06 -15.63 12.26
N ILE A 105 7.24 -15.00 12.20
CA ILE A 105 7.36 -13.56 11.96
C ILE A 105 6.71 -13.20 10.62
N ALA A 106 7.06 -13.88 9.53
CA ALA A 106 6.49 -13.64 8.22
C ALA A 106 4.96 -13.79 8.23
N PHE A 107 4.45 -14.87 8.84
CA PHE A 107 3.02 -15.11 8.92
C PHE A 107 2.29 -14.07 9.77
N MET A 108 2.84 -13.70 10.91
CA MET A 108 2.20 -12.73 11.80
C MET A 108 2.19 -11.32 11.21
N GLU A 109 3.29 -10.88 10.59
CA GLU A 109 3.40 -9.54 10.00
C GLU A 109 2.62 -9.43 8.70
N PHE A 110 2.84 -10.35 7.76
CA PHE A 110 2.26 -10.27 6.41
C PHE A 110 0.87 -10.91 6.32
N GLY A 111 0.67 -12.06 6.98
CA GLY A 111 -0.59 -12.80 6.89
C GLY A 111 -1.68 -12.30 7.85
N VAL A 112 -1.30 -11.89 9.05
CA VAL A 112 -2.26 -11.51 10.12
C VAL A 112 -2.19 -10.02 10.46
N TYR A 113 -1.25 -9.27 9.90
CA TYR A 113 -1.01 -7.84 10.14
C TYR A 113 -0.82 -7.49 11.63
N LYS A 114 -0.12 -8.36 12.38
CA LYS A 114 0.27 -8.13 13.77
C LYS A 114 1.60 -7.38 13.83
N LYS A 115 1.56 -6.10 13.73
CA LYS A 115 2.65 -5.12 13.60
C LYS A 115 3.63 -5.07 14.78
N PHE A 116 4.28 -6.16 15.13
CA PHE A 116 5.22 -6.20 16.27
C PHE A 116 6.66 -5.82 15.88
N VAL A 117 7.01 -5.85 14.60
CA VAL A 117 8.31 -5.35 14.13
C VAL A 117 8.33 -3.84 13.89
N ASP A 118 7.18 -3.18 13.86
CA ASP A 118 7.04 -1.73 13.65
C ASP A 118 7.99 -0.92 14.55
N ARG A 119 8.11 -1.31 15.81
CA ARG A 119 8.98 -0.67 16.82
C ARG A 119 10.46 -0.59 16.45
N PHE A 120 10.92 -1.35 15.47
CA PHE A 120 12.29 -1.35 14.99
C PHE A 120 12.52 -0.40 13.80
N PHE A 121 11.45 0.22 13.30
CA PHE A 121 11.49 1.13 12.17
C PHE A 121 11.05 2.52 12.57
N PRO A 122 11.61 3.58 11.92
CA PRO A 122 11.24 4.95 12.21
C PRO A 122 9.75 5.20 12.02
N GLU A 123 9.13 5.85 13.02
CA GLU A 123 7.77 6.35 12.93
C GLU A 123 7.72 7.57 12.01
N LYS A 124 6.71 7.63 11.15
CA LYS A 124 6.37 8.78 10.31
C LYS A 124 4.92 9.18 10.54
N THR A 125 4.56 10.34 10.03
CA THR A 125 3.17 10.80 10.02
C THR A 125 2.60 10.62 8.63
N GLY A 126 1.66 9.71 8.48
CA GLY A 126 0.90 9.49 7.26
C GLY A 126 -0.39 10.31 7.26
N HIS A 127 -1.02 10.43 6.10
CA HIS A 127 -2.20 11.25 5.90
C HIS A 127 -3.27 10.51 5.11
N ASN A 128 -4.53 10.71 5.49
CA ASN A 128 -5.72 10.25 4.77
C ASN A 128 -6.64 11.43 4.48
N VAL A 129 -7.52 11.25 3.52
CA VAL A 129 -8.60 12.20 3.23
C VAL A 129 -9.94 11.52 3.49
N THR A 130 -10.75 12.13 4.33
CA THR A 130 -12.14 11.71 4.55
C THR A 130 -13.08 12.79 4.04
N ALA A 131 -13.94 12.44 3.08
CA ALA A 131 -14.92 13.37 2.54
C ALA A 131 -16.33 12.77 2.57
N ILE A 132 -17.31 13.62 2.84
CA ILE A 132 -18.71 13.22 2.92
C ILE A 132 -19.56 14.11 2.00
N LYS A 133 -20.29 13.46 1.09
CA LYS A 133 -21.33 14.07 0.30
C LYS A 133 -22.68 13.54 0.72
N LYS A 134 -23.51 14.38 1.30
CA LYS A 134 -24.86 14.00 1.75
C LYS A 134 -25.82 13.87 0.58
N CYS A 135 -26.82 13.02 0.72
CA CYS A 135 -27.92 12.96 -0.22
C CYS A 135 -28.89 14.13 0.01
N SER A 136 -29.60 14.54 -1.05
CA SER A 136 -30.61 15.62 -0.98
C SER A 136 -31.93 15.24 -0.30
N GLY A 137 -32.11 13.96 0.07
CA GLY A 137 -33.30 13.43 0.70
C GLY A 137 -33.01 12.38 1.74
N GLU A 138 -33.95 11.45 1.97
CA GLU A 138 -33.76 10.34 2.91
C GLU A 138 -32.62 9.42 2.48
N CYS A 139 -31.67 9.16 3.38
CA CYS A 139 -30.54 8.30 3.13
C CYS A 139 -30.94 6.82 3.16
N LYS A 140 -31.16 6.22 1.99
CA LYS A 140 -31.51 4.80 1.84
C LYS A 140 -30.28 3.89 1.76
N ARG A 141 -29.14 4.41 1.27
CA ARG A 141 -27.89 3.65 1.12
C ARG A 141 -26.70 4.60 1.32
N ARG A 142 -25.64 4.07 1.92
CA ARG A 142 -24.32 4.72 1.97
C ARG A 142 -23.39 3.96 1.03
N ILE A 143 -22.71 4.70 0.13
CA ILE A 143 -21.68 4.17 -0.76
C ILE A 143 -20.36 4.77 -0.28
N MET A 144 -19.35 3.93 -0.12
CA MET A 144 -18.00 4.33 0.23
C MET A 144 -17.09 4.03 -0.97
N PHE A 145 -16.35 5.02 -1.41
CA PHE A 145 -15.23 4.86 -2.34
C PHE A 145 -13.96 4.93 -1.51
N ASN A 146 -13.05 4.00 -1.75
CA ASN A 146 -11.78 3.93 -1.03
C ASN A 146 -10.63 3.79 -2.02
N GLY A 147 -9.53 4.47 -1.73
CA GLY A 147 -8.27 4.42 -2.45
C GLY A 147 -7.16 4.95 -1.57
N HIS A 148 -5.90 4.56 -1.80
CA HIS A 148 -4.79 5.07 -1.02
C HIS A 148 -4.05 6.19 -1.78
N PRO A 149 -3.67 7.30 -1.10
CA PRO A 149 -3.02 8.45 -1.72
C PRO A 149 -1.52 8.25 -1.94
N ASP A 150 -0.89 7.39 -1.14
CA ASP A 150 0.53 7.09 -1.22
C ASP A 150 0.90 6.24 -2.45
N ALA A 151 2.15 6.32 -2.86
CA ALA A 151 2.69 5.55 -3.96
C ALA A 151 3.41 4.30 -3.46
N ALA A 152 3.23 3.19 -4.18
CA ALA A 152 3.99 1.98 -3.94
C ALA A 152 5.47 2.17 -4.29
N TRP A 153 6.34 1.37 -3.64
CA TRP A 153 7.74 1.29 -3.99
C TRP A 153 7.91 0.74 -5.41
N GLU A 154 8.89 1.27 -6.12
CA GLU A 154 9.25 0.78 -7.44
C GLU A 154 9.79 -0.66 -7.34
N TRP A 155 9.27 -1.53 -8.19
CA TRP A 155 9.71 -2.91 -8.31
C TRP A 155 10.54 -3.08 -9.59
N PRO A 156 11.88 -3.11 -9.52
CA PRO A 156 12.75 -3.09 -10.70
C PRO A 156 12.45 -4.23 -11.69
N VAL A 157 12.12 -5.42 -11.19
CA VAL A 157 11.77 -6.58 -12.03
C VAL A 157 10.46 -6.34 -12.78
N ASN A 158 9.45 -5.79 -12.10
CA ASN A 158 8.17 -5.45 -12.74
C ASN A 158 8.33 -4.29 -13.72
N TYR A 159 9.16 -3.31 -13.40
CA TYR A 159 9.47 -2.19 -14.29
C TYR A 159 10.17 -2.67 -15.58
N ALA A 160 11.16 -3.54 -15.46
CA ALA A 160 11.96 -4.03 -16.60
C ALA A 160 11.23 -5.04 -17.48
N LEU A 161 10.45 -5.94 -16.90
CA LEU A 161 9.84 -7.11 -17.56
C LEU A 161 8.30 -7.11 -17.51
N GLY A 162 7.69 -6.08 -16.95
CA GLY A 162 6.23 -5.98 -16.79
C GLY A 162 5.65 -7.07 -15.90
N GLY A 163 4.36 -7.39 -16.09
CA GLY A 163 3.65 -8.41 -15.32
C GLY A 163 4.29 -9.80 -15.37
N VAL A 164 4.85 -10.18 -16.52
CA VAL A 164 5.54 -11.48 -16.69
C VAL A 164 6.76 -11.58 -15.77
N GLY A 165 7.50 -10.49 -15.60
CA GLY A 165 8.64 -10.45 -14.66
C GLY A 165 8.19 -10.61 -13.23
N PHE A 166 7.10 -9.96 -12.83
CA PHE A 166 6.52 -10.08 -11.48
C PHE A 166 6.05 -11.51 -11.21
N GLU A 167 5.24 -12.09 -12.11
CA GLU A 167 4.74 -13.46 -11.97
C GLU A 167 5.87 -14.48 -11.94
N GLY A 168 6.86 -14.35 -12.84
CA GLY A 168 8.05 -15.21 -12.87
C GLY A 168 8.84 -15.15 -11.57
N HIS A 169 9.03 -13.96 -11.01
CA HIS A 169 9.70 -13.79 -9.72
C HIS A 169 8.92 -14.46 -8.58
N ALA A 170 7.61 -14.28 -8.51
CA ALA A 170 6.76 -14.90 -7.51
C ALA A 170 6.77 -16.44 -7.60
N ILE A 171 6.74 -16.98 -8.83
CA ILE A 171 6.83 -18.44 -9.06
C ILE A 171 8.19 -18.98 -8.60
N ILE A 172 9.30 -18.33 -8.97
CA ILE A 172 10.65 -18.75 -8.57
C ILE A 172 10.77 -18.74 -7.04
N CYS A 173 10.30 -17.69 -6.38
CA CYS A 173 10.31 -17.62 -4.91
C CYS A 173 9.44 -18.73 -4.28
N GLY A 174 8.23 -18.97 -4.82
CA GLY A 174 7.32 -20.00 -4.33
C GLY A 174 7.87 -21.41 -4.50
N VAL A 175 8.41 -21.73 -5.69
CA VAL A 175 9.04 -23.04 -5.97
C VAL A 175 10.28 -23.23 -5.10
N GLY A 176 11.12 -22.20 -4.96
CA GLY A 176 12.28 -22.24 -4.07
C GLY A 176 11.90 -22.54 -2.62
N ALA A 177 10.84 -21.92 -2.10
CA ALA A 177 10.36 -22.16 -0.73
C ALA A 177 9.79 -23.57 -0.51
N ILE A 178 9.29 -24.25 -1.56
CA ILE A 178 8.77 -25.61 -1.45
C ILE A 178 9.89 -26.65 -1.60
N TYR A 179 10.93 -26.33 -2.39
CA TYR A 179 12.00 -27.27 -2.71
C TYR A 179 13.05 -27.40 -1.58
N TYR A 180 13.16 -26.38 -0.74
CA TYR A 180 14.04 -26.35 0.42
C TYR A 180 13.29 -26.72 1.70
#